data_ccccba70b4032dbfd1c42856f031c186
#
_entry.id   ccccba70b4032dbfd1c42856f031c186
#
_cell.length_a   1.000
_cell.length_b   1.000
_cell.length_c   1.000
_cell.angle_alpha   90.00
_cell.angle_beta   90.00
_cell.angle_gamma   90.00
#
_symmetry.space_group_name_H-M   'P 1'
#
loop_
_entity.id
_entity.type
_entity.pdbx_description
1 polymer ?
#
loop_
_entity_poly.entity_id
_entity_poly.type
_entity_poly.pdbx_seq_one_letter_code
_entity_poly.pdbx_strand_id
1 'polypeptide(L)'
;MNSKYVIDAYAWIEYFRASQYGKVAKEYIESADSVTPSIVVAEVSRKLQKEISLGNETPDGRLKRLEFISATSQVVELDFDLAVAAGSADCDMKKKQKGWGLADSIVLCTARSMEGKVVTGDEHFRDLKEVVFIK
;
A
#
# COMPACT_ATOMS: atom_id res chain seq x y z
N MET A 1 20.66 -0.64 -10.50
CA MET A 1 19.42 0.15 -10.44
C MET A 1 18.68 -0.20 -9.15
N ASN A 2 18.15 0.81 -8.48
CA ASN A 2 17.41 0.59 -7.25
C ASN A 2 16.00 0.13 -7.57
N SER A 3 15.57 -0.92 -6.88
CA SER A 3 14.20 -1.37 -6.96
C SER A 3 13.28 -0.41 -6.22
N LYS A 4 12.08 -0.20 -6.74
CA LYS A 4 11.05 0.58 -6.05
C LYS A 4 10.39 -0.27 -4.97
N TYR A 5 9.95 0.42 -3.91
CA TYR A 5 9.17 -0.19 -2.83
C TYR A 5 7.77 0.39 -2.89
N VAL A 6 6.81 -0.45 -3.19
CA VAL A 6 5.41 -0.06 -3.31
C VAL A 6 4.75 -0.30 -1.96
N ILE A 7 4.42 0.78 -1.28
CA ILE A 7 3.92 0.71 0.10
C ILE A 7 2.42 0.48 0.08
N ASP A 8 1.98 -0.63 0.66
CA ASP A 8 0.58 -0.97 0.79
C ASP A 8 -0.04 -0.26 2.02
N ALA A 9 -1.36 -0.19 2.05
CA ALA A 9 -2.09 0.44 3.16
C ALA A 9 -1.75 -0.20 4.51
N TYR A 10 -1.61 -1.54 4.55
CA TYR A 10 -1.23 -2.25 5.77
C TYR A 10 0.05 -1.65 6.37
N ALA A 11 1.08 -1.48 5.54
CA ALA A 11 2.37 -0.95 6.00
C ALA A 11 2.25 0.49 6.48
N TRP A 12 1.50 1.35 5.77
CA TRP A 12 1.29 2.72 6.21
C TRP A 12 0.58 2.80 7.55
N ILE A 13 -0.48 2.02 7.74
CA ILE A 13 -1.25 2.03 8.99
C ILE A 13 -0.38 1.56 10.16
N GLU A 14 0.39 0.49 9.99
CA GLU A 14 1.27 0.00 11.04
C GLU A 14 2.42 0.99 11.34
N TYR A 15 2.90 1.66 10.30
CA TYR A 15 3.90 2.73 10.46
C TYR A 15 3.35 3.87 11.32
N PHE A 16 2.14 4.35 11.04
CA PHE A 16 1.52 5.42 11.81
C PHE A 16 1.20 4.99 13.25
N ARG A 17 0.94 3.71 13.46
CA ARG A 17 0.73 3.16 14.80
C ARG A 17 2.01 2.94 15.58
N ALA A 18 3.15 3.04 14.94
CA ALA A 18 4.46 2.75 15.52
C ALA A 18 4.53 1.33 16.11
N SER A 19 3.83 0.38 15.49
CA SER A 19 3.84 -1.02 15.88
C SER A 19 5.18 -1.69 15.53
N GLN A 20 5.39 -2.92 15.97
CA GLN A 20 6.60 -3.67 15.59
C GLN A 20 6.69 -3.85 14.06
N TYR A 21 5.55 -4.05 13.39
CA TYR A 21 5.53 -4.18 11.93
C TYR A 21 5.78 -2.85 11.24
N GLY A 22 5.29 -1.76 11.82
CA GLY A 22 5.57 -0.42 11.34
C GLY A 22 7.04 -0.06 11.42
N LYS A 23 7.73 -0.53 12.45
CA LYS A 23 9.18 -0.34 12.58
C LYS A 23 9.95 -1.09 11.51
N VAL A 24 9.49 -2.28 11.11
CA VAL A 24 10.08 -3.02 10.00
C VAL A 24 9.83 -2.27 8.68
N ALA A 25 8.64 -1.73 8.48
CA ALA A 25 8.28 -1.00 7.26
C ALA A 25 9.04 0.31 7.09
N LYS A 26 9.50 0.90 8.19
CA LYS A 26 10.08 2.25 8.22
C LYS A 26 11.20 2.47 7.19
N GLU A 27 12.15 1.55 7.08
CA GLU A 27 13.27 1.70 6.15
C GLU A 27 12.81 1.78 4.70
N TYR A 28 11.73 1.04 4.36
CA TYR A 28 11.20 1.04 3.00
C TYR A 28 10.38 2.30 2.73
N ILE A 29 9.57 2.72 3.69
CA ILE A 29 8.74 3.92 3.58
C ILE A 29 9.60 5.17 3.44
N GLU A 30 10.68 5.27 4.22
CA GLU A 30 11.55 6.44 4.25
C GLU A 30 12.66 6.38 3.20
N SER A 31 12.70 5.32 2.40
CA SER A 31 13.63 5.19 1.29
C SER A 31 13.33 6.17 0.17
N ALA A 32 14.35 6.63 -0.55
CA ALA A 32 14.18 7.45 -1.74
C ALA A 32 13.40 6.71 -2.85
N ASP A 33 13.30 5.38 -2.77
CA ASP A 33 12.60 4.54 -3.74
C ASP A 33 11.17 4.18 -3.30
N SER A 34 10.65 4.83 -2.27
CA SER A 34 9.29 4.63 -1.76
C SER A 34 8.26 5.19 -2.74
N VAL A 35 7.30 4.36 -3.14
CA VAL A 35 6.17 4.80 -3.97
C VAL A 35 4.88 4.30 -3.33
N THR A 36 3.79 5.05 -3.53
CA THR A 36 2.50 4.71 -2.96
C THR A 36 1.42 4.87 -4.02
N PRO A 37 0.73 3.78 -4.37
CA PRO A 37 -0.39 3.88 -5.33
C PRO A 37 -1.50 4.78 -4.78
N SER A 38 -2.14 5.55 -5.65
CA SER A 38 -3.24 6.44 -5.22
C SER A 38 -4.39 5.67 -4.57
N ILE A 39 -4.62 4.42 -4.99
CA ILE A 39 -5.65 3.58 -4.33
C ILE A 39 -5.31 3.32 -2.86
N VAL A 40 -4.02 3.22 -2.54
CA VAL A 40 -3.57 3.05 -1.15
C VAL A 40 -3.86 4.31 -0.34
N VAL A 41 -3.66 5.49 -0.93
CA VAL A 41 -4.03 6.75 -0.28
C VAL A 41 -5.52 6.74 0.06
N ALA A 42 -6.37 6.28 -0.86
CA ALA A 42 -7.81 6.17 -0.62
C ALA A 42 -8.13 5.20 0.53
N GLU A 43 -7.46 4.06 0.57
CA GLU A 43 -7.66 3.07 1.64
C GLU A 43 -7.22 3.60 3.01
N VAL A 44 -6.08 4.27 3.07
CA VAL A 44 -5.58 4.89 4.31
C VAL A 44 -6.53 6.02 4.75
N SER A 45 -6.96 6.85 3.79
CA SER A 45 -7.92 7.93 4.04
C SER A 45 -9.21 7.39 4.67
N ARG A 46 -9.74 6.31 4.12
CA ARG A 46 -10.94 5.65 4.64
C ARG A 46 -10.70 5.09 6.04
N LYS A 47 -9.58 4.42 6.27
CA LYS A 47 -9.26 3.84 7.57
C LYS A 47 -9.14 4.90 8.65
N LEU A 48 -8.46 6.00 8.36
CA LEU A 48 -8.30 7.09 9.32
C LEU A 48 -9.64 7.79 9.61
N GLN A 49 -10.49 7.94 8.58
CA GLN A 49 -11.84 8.50 8.78
C GLN A 49 -12.67 7.62 9.71
N LYS A 50 -12.57 6.31 9.54
CA LYS A 50 -13.25 5.35 10.42
C LYS A 50 -12.72 5.47 11.85
N GLU A 51 -11.41 5.63 12.03
CA GLU A 51 -10.81 5.79 13.36
C GLU A 51 -11.27 7.07 14.05
N ILE A 52 -11.56 8.13 13.29
CA ILE A 52 -12.15 9.35 13.86
C ILE A 52 -13.52 9.03 14.47
N SER A 53 -14.37 8.28 13.78
CA SER A 53 -15.70 7.94 14.29
C SER A 53 -15.61 7.01 15.51
N LEU A 54 -14.51 6.28 15.69
CA LEU A 54 -14.27 5.44 16.85
C LEU A 54 -13.57 6.17 18.01
N GLY A 55 -13.23 7.45 17.82
CA GLY A 55 -12.55 8.23 18.85
C GLY A 55 -11.05 8.03 18.94
N ASN A 56 -10.45 7.33 17.97
CA ASN A 56 -9.02 6.99 17.98
C ASN A 56 -8.16 7.91 17.13
N GLU A 57 -8.75 8.87 16.45
CA GLU A 57 -8.06 9.79 15.57
C GLU A 57 -8.80 11.12 15.55
N THR A 58 -8.12 12.19 15.11
CA THR A 58 -8.72 13.51 14.93
C THR A 58 -8.70 13.91 13.46
N PRO A 59 -9.60 14.82 13.03
CA PRO A 59 -9.56 15.34 11.65
C PRO A 59 -8.22 15.96 11.28
N ASP A 60 -7.62 16.70 12.20
CA ASP A 60 -6.31 17.33 12.00
C ASP A 60 -5.20 16.27 11.87
N GLY A 61 -5.19 15.27 12.75
CA GLY A 61 -4.23 14.17 12.70
C GLY A 61 -4.34 13.37 11.42
N ARG A 62 -5.56 13.11 10.96
CA ARG A 62 -5.80 12.44 9.69
C ARG A 62 -5.18 13.21 8.52
N LEU A 63 -5.46 14.51 8.47
CA LEU A 63 -4.92 15.35 7.39
C LEU A 63 -3.40 15.36 7.39
N LYS A 64 -2.78 15.50 8.55
CA LYS A 64 -1.33 15.49 8.69
C LYS A 64 -0.71 14.18 8.23
N ARG A 65 -1.33 13.04 8.55
CA ARG A 65 -0.84 11.74 8.10
C ARG A 65 -0.94 11.57 6.59
N LEU A 66 -2.06 12.01 5.99
CA LEU A 66 -2.22 11.95 4.54
C LEU A 66 -1.21 12.86 3.83
N GLU A 67 -0.97 14.06 4.35
CA GLU A 67 0.05 14.96 3.83
C GLU A 67 1.45 14.34 3.93
N PHE A 68 1.72 13.63 5.02
CA PHE A 68 2.99 12.95 5.23
C PHE A 68 3.25 11.90 4.14
N ILE A 69 2.22 11.16 3.74
CA ILE A 69 2.35 10.18 2.66
C ILE A 69 2.87 10.86 1.39
N SER A 70 2.24 11.95 0.97
CA SER A 70 2.63 12.64 -0.27
C SER A 70 3.98 13.33 -0.17
N ALA A 71 4.40 13.73 1.04
CA ALA A 71 5.69 14.36 1.28
C ALA A 71 6.84 13.35 1.33
N THR A 72 6.55 12.10 1.69
CA THR A 72 7.57 11.07 1.95
C THR A 72 7.69 10.07 0.80
N SER A 73 6.60 9.77 0.12
CA SER A 73 6.52 8.72 -0.90
C SER A 73 6.00 9.31 -2.20
N GLN A 74 6.50 8.81 -3.33
CA GLN A 74 5.98 9.23 -4.63
C GLN A 74 4.61 8.59 -4.86
N VAL A 75 3.57 9.40 -5.00
CA VAL A 75 2.22 8.88 -5.29
C VAL A 75 2.12 8.52 -6.76
N VAL A 76 1.71 7.28 -7.03
CA VAL A 76 1.56 6.76 -8.39
C VAL A 76 0.08 6.66 -8.72
N GLU A 77 -0.34 7.38 -9.75
CA GLU A 77 -1.73 7.41 -10.18
C GLU A 77 -2.12 6.13 -10.91
N LEU A 78 -3.37 5.74 -10.79
CA LEU A 78 -3.97 4.63 -11.53
C LEU A 78 -4.27 5.12 -12.94
N ASP A 79 -3.33 4.94 -13.88
CA ASP A 79 -3.54 5.34 -15.27
C ASP A 79 -4.28 4.24 -16.05
N PHE A 80 -4.55 4.51 -17.32
CA PHE A 80 -5.31 3.59 -18.18
C PHE A 80 -4.63 2.22 -18.29
N ASP A 81 -3.33 2.20 -18.59
CA ASP A 81 -2.61 0.94 -18.80
C ASP A 81 -2.56 0.11 -17.53
N LEU A 82 -2.30 0.76 -16.41
CA LEU A 82 -2.27 0.09 -15.11
C LEU A 82 -3.66 -0.45 -14.74
N ALA A 83 -4.71 0.31 -15.01
CA ALA A 83 -6.08 -0.12 -14.75
C ALA A 83 -6.44 -1.36 -15.55
N VAL A 84 -6.06 -1.40 -16.84
CA VAL A 84 -6.30 -2.56 -17.71
C VAL A 84 -5.56 -3.79 -17.16
N ALA A 85 -4.29 -3.64 -16.83
CA ALA A 85 -3.47 -4.73 -16.28
C ALA A 85 -4.05 -5.25 -14.95
N ALA A 86 -4.51 -4.35 -14.09
CA ALA A 86 -5.07 -4.72 -12.80
C ALA A 86 -6.34 -5.57 -12.95
N GLY A 87 -7.19 -5.24 -13.91
CA GLY A 87 -8.41 -6.02 -14.18
C GLY A 87 -8.07 -7.44 -14.61
N SER A 88 -7.09 -7.61 -15.50
CA SER A 88 -6.66 -8.93 -15.95
C SER A 88 -6.04 -9.74 -14.82
N ALA A 89 -5.16 -9.11 -14.04
CA ALA A 89 -4.51 -9.78 -12.91
C ALA A 89 -5.53 -10.20 -11.84
N ASP A 90 -6.57 -9.37 -11.63
CA ASP A 90 -7.61 -9.66 -10.64
C ASP A 90 -8.33 -10.97 -10.95
N CYS A 91 -8.67 -11.21 -12.21
CA CYS A 91 -9.32 -12.46 -12.62
C CYS A 91 -8.45 -13.67 -12.30
N ASP A 92 -7.14 -13.59 -12.56
CA ASP A 92 -6.21 -14.68 -12.28
C ASP A 92 -6.00 -14.89 -10.78
N MET A 93 -5.81 -13.81 -10.05
CA MET A 93 -5.50 -13.87 -8.62
C MET A 93 -6.69 -14.36 -7.79
N LYS A 94 -7.91 -14.03 -8.17
CA LYS A 94 -9.11 -14.51 -7.47
C LYS A 94 -9.25 -16.02 -7.53
N LYS A 95 -8.71 -16.67 -8.57
CA LYS A 95 -8.71 -18.12 -8.69
C LYS A 95 -7.72 -18.78 -7.72
N LYS A 96 -6.67 -18.05 -7.32
CA LYS A 96 -5.58 -18.56 -6.48
C LYS A 96 -5.71 -18.16 -5.02
N GLN A 97 -6.31 -17.01 -4.75
CA GLN A 97 -6.31 -16.41 -3.42
C GLN A 97 -7.72 -15.96 -3.06
N LYS A 98 -8.33 -16.68 -2.12
CA LYS A 98 -9.66 -16.32 -1.61
C LYS A 98 -9.60 -14.96 -0.91
N GLY A 99 -10.58 -14.13 -1.20
CA GLY A 99 -10.67 -12.80 -0.58
C GLY A 99 -9.84 -11.73 -1.29
N TRP A 100 -9.10 -12.11 -2.33
CA TRP A 100 -8.33 -11.15 -3.13
C TRP A 100 -9.26 -10.11 -3.75
N GLY A 101 -8.88 -8.84 -3.65
CA GLY A 101 -9.69 -7.73 -4.15
C GLY A 101 -9.00 -6.95 -5.27
N LEU A 102 -9.79 -6.14 -5.97
CA LEU A 102 -9.28 -5.32 -7.07
C LEU A 102 -8.20 -4.34 -6.60
N ALA A 103 -8.35 -3.78 -5.41
CA ALA A 103 -7.32 -2.90 -4.84
C ALA A 103 -5.98 -3.63 -4.69
N ASP A 104 -6.00 -4.91 -4.27
CA ASP A 104 -4.80 -5.73 -4.16
C ASP A 104 -4.13 -5.89 -5.53
N SER A 105 -4.94 -6.10 -6.57
CA SER A 105 -4.44 -6.22 -7.95
C SER A 105 -3.80 -4.93 -8.43
N ILE A 106 -4.35 -3.78 -8.09
CA ILE A 106 -3.79 -2.48 -8.47
C ILE A 106 -2.42 -2.29 -7.81
N VAL A 107 -2.31 -2.63 -6.52
CA VAL A 107 -1.03 -2.55 -5.80
C VAL A 107 0.01 -3.48 -6.42
N LEU A 108 -0.37 -4.73 -6.67
CA LEU A 108 0.51 -5.73 -7.26
C LEU A 108 0.98 -5.31 -8.65
N CYS A 109 0.06 -4.85 -9.50
CA CYS A 109 0.40 -4.42 -10.86
C CYS A 109 1.28 -3.17 -10.86
N THR A 110 1.09 -2.28 -9.88
CA THR A 110 1.99 -1.13 -9.72
C THR A 110 3.43 -1.61 -9.49
N ALA A 111 3.61 -2.57 -8.60
CA ALA A 111 4.93 -3.12 -8.33
C ALA A 111 5.51 -3.80 -9.57
N ARG A 112 4.72 -4.61 -10.28
CA ARG A 112 5.17 -5.29 -11.49
C ARG A 112 5.58 -4.31 -12.59
N SER A 113 4.86 -3.21 -12.74
CA SER A 113 5.14 -2.21 -13.78
C SER A 113 6.49 -1.51 -13.58
N MET A 114 7.00 -1.47 -12.36
CA MET A 114 8.27 -0.82 -12.05
C MET A 114 9.34 -1.79 -11.53
N GLU A 115 9.10 -3.09 -11.72
CA GLU A 115 9.99 -4.17 -11.26
C GLU A 115 10.34 -4.01 -9.78
N GLY A 116 9.36 -3.56 -9.01
CA GLY A 116 9.50 -3.30 -7.58
C GLY A 116 8.90 -4.39 -6.72
N LYS A 117 8.87 -4.11 -5.43
CA LYS A 117 8.30 -5.04 -4.44
C LYS A 117 7.23 -4.34 -3.63
N VAL A 118 6.16 -5.06 -3.32
CA VAL A 118 5.10 -4.58 -2.42
C VAL A 118 5.56 -4.77 -0.98
N VAL A 119 5.49 -3.71 -0.20
CA VAL A 119 5.78 -3.76 1.24
C VAL A 119 4.45 -3.85 1.97
N THR A 120 4.19 -4.99 2.58
CA THR A 120 2.89 -5.26 3.21
C THR A 120 2.99 -6.38 4.25
N GLY A 121 2.02 -6.41 5.16
CA GLY A 121 1.81 -7.53 6.07
C GLY A 121 0.45 -8.20 5.85
N ASP A 122 -0.25 -7.86 4.77
CA ASP A 122 -1.53 -8.46 4.42
C ASP A 122 -1.30 -9.90 3.94
N GLU A 123 -2.00 -10.85 4.55
CA GLU A 123 -1.86 -12.28 4.25
C GLU A 123 -2.14 -12.62 2.78
N HIS A 124 -2.96 -11.82 2.07
CA HIS A 124 -3.21 -12.01 0.64
C HIS A 124 -1.92 -12.00 -0.18
N PHE A 125 -0.89 -11.29 0.29
CA PHE A 125 0.38 -11.13 -0.42
C PHE A 125 1.49 -12.07 0.04
N ARG A 126 1.28 -12.84 1.12
CA ARG A 126 2.34 -13.59 1.81
C ARG A 126 3.23 -14.42 0.89
N ASP A 127 2.63 -15.16 -0.04
CA ASP A 127 3.36 -16.14 -0.87
C ASP A 127 3.79 -15.61 -2.23
N LEU A 128 3.59 -14.32 -2.49
CA LEU A 128 4.00 -13.72 -3.76
C LEU A 128 5.47 -13.34 -3.72
N LYS A 129 6.19 -13.59 -4.83
CA LYS A 129 7.62 -13.31 -4.91
C LYS A 129 7.95 -11.82 -4.92
N GLU A 130 7.03 -10.98 -5.39
CA GLU A 130 7.21 -9.53 -5.51
C GLU A 130 6.89 -8.80 -4.20
N VAL A 131 7.15 -9.42 -3.06
CA VAL A 131 6.71 -8.90 -1.77
C VAL A 131 7.82 -8.88 -0.74
N VAL A 132 7.92 -7.77 0.00
CA VAL A 132 8.64 -7.69 1.27
C VAL A 132 7.55 -7.82 2.34
N PHE A 133 7.49 -8.98 2.98
CA PHE A 133 6.46 -9.24 3.98
C PHE A 133 6.95 -8.81 5.36
N ILE A 134 6.26 -7.85 5.97
CA ILE A 134 6.73 -7.21 7.22
C ILE A 134 6.17 -7.84 8.49
N LYS A 135 5.26 -8.78 8.37
CA LYS A 135 4.59 -9.40 9.51
C LYS A 135 5.29 -10.65 10.02
#